data_a7cae703eab822ab28601e0b7c3dd930
#
_entry.id   a7cae703eab822ab28601e0b7c3dd930
#
_cell.length_a   1.000
_cell.length_b   1.000
_cell.length_c   1.000
_cell.angle_alpha   90.00
_cell.angle_beta   90.00
_cell.angle_gamma   90.00
#
_symmetry.space_group_name_H-M   'P 1'
#
loop_
_entity.id
_entity.type
_entity.pdbx_description
1 polymer ?
#
loop_
_entity_poly.entity_id
_entity_poly.type
_entity_poly.pdbx_seq_one_letter_code
_entity_poly.pdbx_strand_id
1 'polypeptide(L)'
;GVSKSYISRIQNNEIPSDKMDILKIYLILKIILGAEEAKSFLLNSELKDRFVKNVAIPFNILETAKFINHEELIFLNKENYIVFSMAANKGGTNIEKLYRALGEASVSAIEMLRNYEIIDVKDGNINLSEQYLAGMESVSLTSTQCKKAIPYLASYYKPQNKHTGTNSVFAIGQNVNEQFLRDSRYKLLKAVNEIFEGSKLESNHGDIPFFLAGAMDTLINVDEMRNLQ
;
A
#
# COMPACT_ATOMS: atom_id res chain seq x y z
N GLY A 1 -30.55 0.34 -7.16
CA GLY A 1 -30.66 0.79 -8.56
C GLY A 1 -30.27 2.26 -8.69
N VAL A 2 -29.93 2.68 -9.90
CA VAL A 2 -29.59 4.07 -10.21
C VAL A 2 -30.87 4.86 -10.48
N SER A 3 -31.06 5.97 -9.79
CA SER A 3 -32.28 6.79 -9.98
C SER A 3 -32.22 7.61 -11.28
N LYS A 4 -33.38 7.87 -11.90
CA LYS A 4 -33.48 8.76 -13.08
C LYS A 4 -32.91 10.16 -12.80
N SER A 5 -33.12 10.69 -11.58
CA SER A 5 -32.57 11.96 -11.16
C SER A 5 -31.04 11.99 -11.16
N TYR A 6 -30.38 10.90 -10.77
CA TYR A 6 -28.92 10.81 -10.80
C TYR A 6 -28.38 10.85 -12.23
N ILE A 7 -29.03 10.10 -13.14
CA ILE A 7 -28.65 10.10 -14.56
C ILE A 7 -28.81 11.50 -15.16
N SER A 8 -29.94 12.17 -14.91
CA SER A 8 -30.20 13.53 -15.41
C SER A 8 -29.13 14.52 -14.92
N ARG A 9 -28.74 14.43 -13.64
CA ARG A 9 -27.69 15.31 -13.08
C ARG A 9 -26.32 15.09 -13.69
N ILE A 10 -25.98 13.84 -14.07
CA ILE A 10 -24.74 13.55 -14.79
C ILE A 10 -24.81 14.14 -16.20
N GLN A 11 -25.92 13.93 -16.93
CA GLN A 11 -26.12 14.46 -18.30
C GLN A 11 -26.04 15.99 -18.36
N ASN A 12 -26.50 16.65 -17.30
CA ASN A 12 -26.45 18.11 -17.18
C ASN A 12 -25.13 18.65 -16.62
N ASN A 13 -24.11 17.81 -16.40
CA ASN A 13 -22.83 18.18 -15.77
C ASN A 13 -23.01 18.81 -14.37
N GLU A 14 -24.09 18.48 -13.65
CA GLU A 14 -24.35 18.99 -12.30
C GLU A 14 -23.53 18.29 -11.22
N ILE A 15 -22.90 17.15 -11.53
CA ILE A 15 -22.04 16.41 -10.61
C ILE A 15 -20.61 16.45 -11.14
N PRO A 16 -19.67 17.09 -10.44
CA PRO A 16 -18.25 17.05 -10.77
C PRO A 16 -17.72 15.61 -10.84
N SER A 17 -16.79 15.35 -11.76
CA SER A 17 -16.25 14.01 -12.01
C SER A 17 -15.64 13.35 -10.76
N ASP A 18 -15.00 14.14 -9.90
CA ASP A 18 -14.42 13.70 -8.62
C ASP A 18 -15.47 13.28 -7.58
N LYS A 19 -16.71 13.77 -7.70
CA LYS A 19 -17.85 13.46 -6.82
C LYS A 19 -18.80 12.42 -7.38
N MET A 20 -18.56 11.93 -8.60
CA MET A 20 -19.40 10.89 -9.20
C MET A 20 -19.23 9.57 -8.46
N ASP A 21 -20.36 8.86 -8.21
CA ASP A 21 -20.35 7.50 -7.67
C ASP A 21 -19.95 6.51 -8.78
N ILE A 22 -18.72 6.06 -8.72
CA ILE A 22 -18.13 5.23 -9.77
C ILE A 22 -18.83 3.86 -9.92
N LEU A 23 -19.37 3.30 -8.84
CA LEU A 23 -20.16 2.07 -8.92
C LEU A 23 -21.45 2.30 -9.72
N LYS A 24 -22.13 3.42 -9.50
CA LYS A 24 -23.34 3.76 -10.28
C LYS A 24 -23.01 4.00 -11.73
N ILE A 25 -21.90 4.64 -12.03
CA ILE A 25 -21.44 4.83 -13.42
C ILE A 25 -21.20 3.46 -14.07
N TYR A 26 -20.46 2.56 -13.41
CA TYR A 26 -20.25 1.21 -13.93
C TYR A 26 -21.56 0.47 -14.20
N LEU A 27 -22.51 0.52 -13.26
CA LEU A 27 -23.80 -0.13 -13.43
C LEU A 27 -24.62 0.44 -14.62
N ILE A 28 -24.56 1.75 -14.84
CA ILE A 28 -25.20 2.39 -16.00
C ILE A 28 -24.53 1.91 -17.29
N LEU A 29 -23.21 1.98 -17.35
CA LEU A 29 -22.46 1.55 -18.54
C LEU A 29 -22.67 0.06 -18.83
N LYS A 30 -22.69 -0.78 -17.78
CA LYS A 30 -22.97 -2.22 -17.92
C LYS A 30 -24.34 -2.51 -18.55
N ILE A 31 -25.36 -1.70 -18.23
CA ILE A 31 -26.71 -1.84 -18.82
C ILE A 31 -26.71 -1.40 -20.28
N ILE A 32 -25.96 -0.33 -20.62
CA ILE A 32 -25.98 0.26 -21.96
C ILE A 32 -25.07 -0.49 -22.94
N LEU A 33 -23.85 -0.82 -22.50
CA LEU A 33 -22.77 -1.34 -23.34
C LEU A 33 -22.52 -2.84 -23.16
N GLY A 34 -23.00 -3.43 -22.07
CA GLY A 34 -22.56 -4.75 -21.64
C GLY A 34 -21.40 -4.68 -20.64
N ALA A 35 -21.10 -5.83 -20.00
CA ALA A 35 -20.13 -5.85 -18.89
C ALA A 35 -18.67 -5.61 -19.36
N GLU A 36 -18.28 -6.22 -20.47
CA GLU A 36 -16.89 -6.15 -20.97
C GLU A 36 -16.56 -4.77 -21.54
N GLU A 37 -17.48 -4.20 -22.35
CA GLU A 37 -17.32 -2.87 -22.90
C GLU A 37 -17.33 -1.78 -21.83
N ALA A 38 -18.16 -1.94 -20.80
CA ALA A 38 -18.20 -1.03 -19.65
C ALA A 38 -16.88 -1.05 -18.86
N LYS A 39 -16.31 -2.23 -18.64
CA LYS A 39 -14.97 -2.39 -18.03
C LYS A 39 -13.89 -1.73 -18.88
N SER A 40 -13.85 -2.07 -20.17
CA SER A 40 -12.88 -1.52 -21.11
C SER A 40 -12.95 0.01 -21.17
N PHE A 41 -14.16 0.57 -21.22
CA PHE A 41 -14.37 2.01 -21.21
C PHE A 41 -13.81 2.67 -19.96
N LEU A 42 -14.11 2.13 -18.78
CA LEU A 42 -13.65 2.71 -17.51
C LEU A 42 -12.15 2.55 -17.29
N LEU A 43 -11.56 1.43 -17.73
CA LEU A 43 -10.11 1.19 -17.66
C LEU A 43 -9.30 2.11 -18.58
N ASN A 44 -9.90 2.63 -19.65
CA ASN A 44 -9.28 3.56 -20.59
C ASN A 44 -9.68 5.03 -20.35
N SER A 45 -10.40 5.33 -19.27
CA SER A 45 -10.87 6.68 -18.93
C SER A 45 -10.06 7.29 -17.76
N GLU A 46 -10.24 8.59 -17.54
CA GLU A 46 -9.72 9.29 -16.35
C GLU A 46 -10.27 8.72 -15.01
N LEU A 47 -11.32 7.92 -15.07
CA LEU A 47 -11.93 7.28 -13.90
C LEU A 47 -11.29 5.93 -13.54
N LYS A 48 -10.26 5.50 -14.28
CA LYS A 48 -9.59 4.18 -14.14
C LYS A 48 -9.24 3.88 -12.68
N ASP A 49 -8.48 4.73 -12.03
CA ASP A 49 -7.98 4.48 -10.68
C ASP A 49 -9.11 4.33 -9.67
N ARG A 50 -10.14 5.17 -9.80
CA ARG A 50 -11.34 5.10 -8.96
C ARG A 50 -12.18 3.86 -9.24
N PHE A 51 -12.30 3.48 -10.51
CA PHE A 51 -13.01 2.27 -10.90
C PHE A 51 -12.30 1.03 -10.36
N VAL A 52 -11.02 0.90 -10.55
CA VAL A 52 -10.21 -0.23 -10.05
C VAL A 52 -10.35 -0.34 -8.54
N LYS A 53 -10.07 0.75 -7.81
CA LYS A 53 -10.06 0.77 -6.34
C LYS A 53 -11.43 0.51 -5.71
N ASN A 54 -12.49 1.14 -6.23
CA ASN A 54 -13.79 1.19 -5.53
C ASN A 54 -14.82 0.21 -6.10
N VAL A 55 -14.57 -0.36 -7.28
CA VAL A 55 -15.54 -1.22 -7.96
C VAL A 55 -14.91 -2.52 -8.44
N ALA A 56 -13.87 -2.44 -9.27
CA ALA A 56 -13.35 -3.61 -9.95
C ALA A 56 -12.77 -4.64 -8.96
N ILE A 57 -11.96 -4.19 -8.01
CA ILE A 57 -11.35 -5.06 -7.00
C ILE A 57 -12.40 -5.53 -5.97
N PRO A 58 -13.14 -4.63 -5.26
CA PRO A 58 -14.08 -5.05 -4.22
C PRO A 58 -15.17 -6.00 -4.70
N PHE A 59 -15.56 -5.90 -5.98
CA PHE A 59 -16.62 -6.75 -6.56
C PHE A 59 -16.09 -7.86 -7.47
N ASN A 60 -14.77 -8.10 -7.47
CA ASN A 60 -14.10 -9.13 -8.29
C ASN A 60 -14.53 -9.10 -9.78
N ILE A 61 -14.67 -7.88 -10.33
CA ILE A 61 -15.18 -7.66 -11.69
C ILE A 61 -14.12 -7.94 -12.76
N LEU A 62 -12.85 -7.85 -12.39
CA LEU A 62 -11.71 -8.10 -13.27
C LEU A 62 -11.34 -9.57 -13.22
N GLU A 63 -11.74 -10.33 -14.21
CA GLU A 63 -11.44 -11.77 -14.34
C GLU A 63 -9.97 -12.06 -14.75
N THR A 64 -9.17 -11.05 -15.05
CA THR A 64 -7.79 -11.25 -15.49
C THR A 64 -6.83 -10.29 -14.81
N ALA A 65 -5.84 -10.84 -14.14
CA ALA A 65 -4.70 -10.17 -13.51
C ALA A 65 -3.89 -9.23 -14.47
N LYS A 66 -4.18 -9.24 -15.76
CA LYS A 66 -3.42 -8.52 -16.79
C LYS A 66 -3.52 -6.99 -16.76
N PHE A 67 -4.47 -6.41 -16.00
CA PHE A 67 -4.73 -4.96 -16.03
C PHE A 67 -4.47 -4.23 -14.70
N ILE A 68 -4.17 -4.96 -13.63
CA ILE A 68 -3.90 -4.35 -12.32
C ILE A 68 -2.42 -4.47 -12.05
N ASN A 69 -1.77 -3.34 -11.84
CA ASN A 69 -0.40 -3.33 -11.37
C ASN A 69 -0.37 -3.94 -9.94
N HIS A 70 0.49 -4.92 -9.71
CA HIS A 70 0.69 -5.55 -8.40
C HIS A 70 0.94 -4.52 -7.30
N GLU A 71 1.64 -3.42 -7.62
CA GLU A 71 1.83 -2.30 -6.68
C GLU A 71 0.51 -1.68 -6.23
N GLU A 72 -0.45 -1.46 -7.15
CA GLU A 72 -1.76 -0.89 -6.81
C GLU A 72 -2.54 -1.80 -5.85
N LEU A 73 -2.40 -3.11 -6.00
CA LEU A 73 -3.02 -4.10 -5.11
C LEU A 73 -2.36 -4.13 -3.73
N ILE A 74 -1.04 -4.15 -3.68
CA ILE A 74 -0.27 -4.18 -2.43
C ILE A 74 -0.58 -2.92 -1.61
N PHE A 75 -0.65 -1.76 -2.25
CA PHE A 75 -0.91 -0.48 -1.58
C PHE A 75 -2.38 -0.03 -1.63
N LEU A 76 -3.31 -0.92 -1.96
CA LEU A 76 -4.74 -0.63 -1.99
C LEU A 76 -5.26 -0.22 -0.61
N ASN A 77 -4.84 -0.96 0.42
CA ASN A 77 -5.15 -0.71 1.81
C ASN A 77 -4.00 -1.20 2.71
N LYS A 78 -4.09 -0.90 3.99
CA LYS A 78 -3.05 -1.26 4.96
C LYS A 78 -2.95 -2.78 5.18
N GLU A 79 -4.07 -3.50 5.10
CA GLU A 79 -4.12 -4.95 5.32
C GLU A 79 -3.36 -5.68 4.22
N ASN A 80 -3.58 -5.32 2.95
CA ASN A 80 -2.84 -5.89 1.82
C ASN A 80 -1.34 -5.63 1.97
N TYR A 81 -0.97 -4.38 2.31
CA TYR A 81 0.44 -4.03 2.50
C TYR A 81 1.09 -4.85 3.63
N ILE A 82 0.41 -5.03 4.76
CA ILE A 82 0.95 -5.81 5.88
C ILE A 82 1.09 -7.29 5.52
N VAL A 83 0.07 -7.89 4.88
CA VAL A 83 0.15 -9.29 4.41
C VAL A 83 1.34 -9.45 3.47
N PHE A 84 1.48 -8.57 2.48
CA PHE A 84 2.62 -8.55 1.56
C PHE A 84 3.95 -8.42 2.30
N SER A 85 4.07 -7.43 3.18
CA SER A 85 5.30 -7.15 3.94
C SER A 85 5.72 -8.34 4.81
N MET A 86 4.76 -9.01 5.46
CA MET A 86 5.04 -10.19 6.27
C MET A 86 5.39 -11.42 5.41
N ALA A 87 4.77 -11.58 4.24
CA ALA A 87 5.10 -12.64 3.28
C ALA A 87 6.48 -12.44 2.64
N ALA A 88 6.95 -11.20 2.51
CA ALA A 88 8.26 -10.85 1.96
C ALA A 88 9.43 -11.09 2.92
N ASN A 89 9.17 -11.38 4.19
CA ASN A 89 10.22 -11.73 5.15
C ASN A 89 10.89 -13.05 4.76
N LYS A 90 12.15 -13.22 5.17
CA LYS A 90 12.86 -14.47 4.99
C LYS A 90 12.12 -15.60 5.74
N GLY A 91 11.64 -16.61 5.00
CA GLY A 91 10.81 -17.69 5.53
C GLY A 91 9.31 -17.37 5.58
N GLY A 92 8.88 -16.22 5.04
CA GLY A 92 7.46 -15.88 4.91
C GLY A 92 6.76 -15.62 6.25
N THR A 93 5.48 -15.92 6.26
CA THR A 93 4.61 -15.83 7.45
C THR A 93 3.59 -16.99 7.43
N ASN A 94 2.61 -16.98 8.33
CA ASN A 94 1.52 -17.93 8.30
C ASN A 94 0.18 -17.26 8.62
N ILE A 95 -0.91 -17.98 8.31
CA ILE A 95 -2.29 -17.51 8.51
C ILE A 95 -2.54 -17.08 9.96
N GLU A 96 -2.06 -17.85 10.93
CA GLU A 96 -2.28 -17.58 12.35
C GLU A 96 -1.62 -16.25 12.79
N LYS A 97 -0.37 -16.01 12.38
CA LYS A 97 0.34 -14.74 12.66
C LYS A 97 -0.38 -13.54 12.04
N LEU A 98 -0.84 -13.68 10.80
CA LEU A 98 -1.60 -12.62 10.12
C LEU A 98 -2.96 -12.37 10.80
N TYR A 99 -3.65 -13.45 11.19
CA TYR A 99 -4.92 -13.29 11.91
C TYR A 99 -4.74 -12.62 13.28
N ARG A 100 -3.68 -12.94 14.01
CA ARG A 100 -3.34 -12.24 15.26
C ARG A 100 -3.02 -10.77 15.06
N ALA A 101 -2.42 -10.40 13.92
CA ALA A 101 -2.06 -9.01 13.61
C ALA A 101 -3.23 -8.17 13.09
N LEU A 102 -4.08 -8.75 12.24
CA LEU A 102 -5.08 -8.04 11.42
C LEU A 102 -6.52 -8.47 11.71
N GLY A 103 -6.73 -9.56 12.46
CA GLY A 103 -8.05 -10.16 12.65
C GLY A 103 -8.66 -10.67 11.35
N GLU A 104 -9.99 -10.59 11.23
CA GLU A 104 -10.74 -11.04 10.05
C GLU A 104 -10.33 -10.34 8.74
N ALA A 105 -9.84 -9.12 8.81
CA ALA A 105 -9.39 -8.38 7.63
C ALA A 105 -8.19 -9.05 6.91
N SER A 106 -7.43 -9.93 7.62
CA SER A 106 -6.37 -10.73 7.00
C SER A 106 -6.90 -11.70 5.94
N VAL A 107 -8.08 -12.25 6.12
CA VAL A 107 -8.66 -13.26 5.23
C VAL A 107 -8.86 -12.65 3.83
N SER A 108 -9.56 -11.52 3.75
CA SER A 108 -9.80 -10.83 2.48
C SER A 108 -8.51 -10.37 1.81
N ALA A 109 -7.52 -9.90 2.58
CA ALA A 109 -6.22 -9.49 2.05
C ALA A 109 -5.42 -10.68 1.50
N ILE A 110 -5.40 -11.80 2.21
CA ILE A 110 -4.75 -13.05 1.77
C ILE A 110 -5.40 -13.56 0.47
N GLU A 111 -6.74 -13.66 0.44
CA GLU A 111 -7.47 -14.10 -0.75
C GLU A 111 -7.18 -13.21 -1.96
N MET A 112 -7.20 -11.89 -1.77
CA MET A 112 -6.91 -10.93 -2.83
C MET A 112 -5.49 -11.11 -3.36
N LEU A 113 -4.48 -11.06 -2.52
CA LEU A 113 -3.08 -11.16 -2.96
C LEU A 113 -2.77 -12.53 -3.58
N ARG A 114 -3.41 -13.60 -3.11
CA ARG A 114 -3.30 -14.94 -3.68
C ARG A 114 -3.95 -15.02 -5.06
N ASN A 115 -5.16 -14.47 -5.24
CA ASN A 115 -5.88 -14.50 -6.53
C ASN A 115 -5.14 -13.74 -7.63
N TYR A 116 -4.30 -12.78 -7.27
CA TYR A 116 -3.43 -12.04 -8.18
C TYR A 116 -1.98 -12.56 -8.20
N GLU A 117 -1.75 -13.77 -7.68
CA GLU A 117 -0.47 -14.46 -7.74
C GLU A 117 0.70 -13.68 -7.12
N ILE A 118 0.40 -12.77 -6.18
CA ILE A 118 1.43 -12.04 -5.44
C ILE A 118 2.00 -12.91 -4.31
N ILE A 119 1.15 -13.73 -3.69
CA ILE A 119 1.53 -14.65 -2.62
C ILE A 119 1.07 -16.06 -2.91
N ASP A 120 1.81 -17.02 -2.40
CA ASP A 120 1.44 -18.44 -2.31
C ASP A 120 1.05 -18.81 -0.90
N VAL A 121 0.03 -19.66 -0.77
CA VAL A 121 -0.41 -20.24 0.50
C VAL A 121 -0.30 -21.75 0.42
N LYS A 122 0.62 -22.36 1.19
CA LYS A 122 0.84 -23.81 1.26
C LYS A 122 0.90 -24.25 2.72
N ASP A 123 0.02 -25.17 3.10
CA ASP A 123 -0.06 -25.74 4.46
C ASP A 123 -0.14 -24.66 5.57
N GLY A 124 -0.89 -23.58 5.31
CA GLY A 124 -1.02 -22.45 6.21
C GLY A 124 0.15 -21.47 6.21
N ASN A 125 1.25 -21.76 5.53
CA ASN A 125 2.38 -20.87 5.33
C ASN A 125 2.16 -19.97 4.12
N ILE A 126 2.62 -18.74 4.22
CA ILE A 126 2.42 -17.68 3.21
C ILE A 126 3.77 -17.10 2.84
N ASN A 127 4.10 -17.11 1.56
CA ASN A 127 5.32 -16.57 0.99
C ASN A 127 4.96 -15.72 -0.24
N LEU A 128 5.90 -14.89 -0.70
CA LEU A 128 5.76 -14.29 -2.04
C LEU A 128 5.77 -15.41 -3.08
N SER A 129 4.94 -15.29 -4.11
CA SER A 129 4.89 -16.29 -5.18
C SER A 129 6.17 -16.23 -6.04
N GLU A 130 6.56 -17.37 -6.61
CA GLU A 130 7.69 -17.44 -7.52
C GLU A 130 7.46 -16.56 -8.76
N GLN A 131 6.22 -16.49 -9.24
CA GLN A 131 5.85 -15.68 -10.38
C GLN A 131 6.02 -14.19 -10.09
N TYR A 132 5.60 -13.74 -8.91
CA TYR A 132 5.79 -12.36 -8.47
C TYR A 132 7.28 -12.01 -8.32
N LEU A 133 8.06 -12.89 -7.69
CA LEU A 133 9.50 -12.72 -7.51
C LEU A 133 10.26 -12.69 -8.84
N ALA A 134 9.86 -13.51 -9.82
CA ALA A 134 10.47 -13.52 -11.15
C ALA A 134 10.25 -12.21 -11.94
N GLY A 135 9.17 -11.49 -11.64
CA GLY A 135 8.86 -10.18 -12.23
C GLY A 135 9.48 -8.99 -11.52
N MET A 136 10.16 -9.19 -10.39
CA MET A 136 10.74 -8.10 -9.60
C MET A 136 12.21 -7.84 -9.95
N GLU A 137 12.54 -6.59 -10.28
CA GLU A 137 13.94 -6.14 -10.39
C GLU A 137 14.62 -6.02 -9.02
N SER A 138 13.87 -5.74 -7.97
CA SER A 138 14.37 -5.56 -6.60
C SER A 138 13.24 -5.71 -5.57
N VAL A 139 13.54 -6.30 -4.43
CA VAL A 139 12.63 -6.36 -3.27
C VAL A 139 12.58 -5.03 -2.51
N SER A 140 13.43 -4.06 -2.84
CA SER A 140 13.50 -2.77 -2.18
C SER A 140 12.35 -1.85 -2.62
N LEU A 141 11.65 -1.26 -1.65
CA LEU A 141 10.62 -0.27 -1.93
C LEU A 141 11.23 1.01 -2.50
N THR A 142 10.62 1.55 -3.54
CA THR A 142 10.93 2.90 -4.06
C THR A 142 10.52 3.98 -3.04
N SER A 143 11.04 5.20 -3.20
CA SER A 143 10.65 6.34 -2.34
C SER A 143 9.14 6.60 -2.36
N THR A 144 8.49 6.41 -3.51
CA THR A 144 7.03 6.55 -3.65
C THR A 144 6.29 5.47 -2.88
N GLN A 145 6.74 4.23 -2.94
CA GLN A 145 6.19 3.10 -2.19
C GLN A 145 6.41 3.28 -0.68
N CYS A 146 7.58 3.75 -0.26
CA CYS A 146 7.85 4.08 1.14
C CYS A 146 6.88 5.15 1.68
N LYS A 147 6.59 6.20 0.89
CA LYS A 147 5.60 7.23 1.27
C LYS A 147 4.19 6.65 1.47
N LYS A 148 3.79 5.63 0.71
CA LYS A 148 2.52 4.92 0.89
C LYS A 148 2.55 3.98 2.12
N ALA A 149 3.69 3.32 2.37
CA ALA A 149 3.87 2.35 3.46
C ALA A 149 3.87 3.00 4.86
N ILE A 150 4.53 4.15 5.01
CA ILE A 150 4.70 4.82 6.32
C ILE A 150 3.38 5.03 7.07
N PRO A 151 2.30 5.60 6.49
CA PRO A 151 1.03 5.78 7.19
C PRO A 151 0.40 4.45 7.61
N TYR A 152 0.52 3.41 6.78
CA TYR A 152 0.01 2.08 7.10
C TYR A 152 0.72 1.50 8.32
N LEU A 153 2.05 1.50 8.32
CA LEU A 153 2.85 1.01 9.44
C LEU A 153 2.61 1.85 10.71
N ALA A 154 2.56 3.17 10.59
CA ALA A 154 2.29 4.05 11.72
C ALA A 154 0.93 3.77 12.38
N SER A 155 -0.07 3.29 11.63
CA SER A 155 -1.38 2.92 12.19
C SER A 155 -1.32 1.71 13.13
N TYR A 156 -0.25 0.91 13.07
CA TYR A 156 -0.01 -0.25 13.95
C TYR A 156 0.82 0.08 15.19
N TYR A 157 1.21 1.34 15.38
CA TYR A 157 1.86 1.76 16.61
C TYR A 157 0.93 1.50 17.81
N LYS A 158 1.47 0.83 18.83
CA LYS A 158 0.72 0.44 20.04
C LYS A 158 1.23 1.24 21.24
N PRO A 159 0.54 2.32 21.66
CA PRO A 159 0.97 3.16 22.79
C PRO A 159 1.22 2.36 24.08
N GLN A 160 0.44 1.30 24.33
CA GLN A 160 0.59 0.44 25.50
C GLN A 160 1.94 -0.29 25.55
N ASN A 161 2.61 -0.49 24.42
CA ASN A 161 3.91 -1.16 24.39
C ASN A 161 5.08 -0.23 24.79
N LYS A 162 4.81 1.04 25.07
CA LYS A 162 5.84 2.00 25.49
C LYS A 162 6.54 1.57 26.78
N HIS A 163 5.80 0.97 27.70
CA HIS A 163 6.34 0.53 29.00
C HIS A 163 7.21 -0.73 28.90
N THR A 164 7.11 -1.49 27.81
CA THR A 164 7.93 -2.68 27.56
C THR A 164 9.23 -2.34 26.82
N GLY A 165 9.43 -1.08 26.40
CA GLY A 165 10.57 -0.66 25.60
C GLY A 165 10.61 -1.24 24.18
N THR A 166 9.50 -1.84 23.73
CA THR A 166 9.43 -2.52 22.42
C THR A 166 9.01 -1.62 21.27
N ASN A 167 8.64 -0.37 21.56
CA ASN A 167 8.27 0.60 20.53
C ASN A 167 8.79 2.01 20.86
N SER A 168 8.92 2.81 19.82
CA SER A 168 9.28 4.22 19.92
C SER A 168 8.55 5.03 18.85
N VAL A 169 8.12 6.22 19.22
CA VAL A 169 7.64 7.23 18.27
C VAL A 169 8.28 8.56 18.61
N PHE A 170 8.72 9.27 17.60
CA PHE A 170 9.31 10.60 17.77
C PHE A 170 8.90 11.51 16.62
N ALA A 171 8.84 12.80 16.91
CA ALA A 171 8.70 13.86 15.92
C ALA A 171 9.61 15.01 16.34
N ILE A 172 10.43 15.50 15.44
CA ILE A 172 11.35 16.60 15.65
C ILE A 172 11.20 17.57 14.49
N GLY A 173 10.98 18.85 14.81
CA GLY A 173 10.97 19.93 13.83
C GLY A 173 11.84 21.06 14.35
N GLN A 174 12.91 21.42 13.61
CA GLN A 174 13.85 22.49 13.96
C GLN A 174 14.39 23.13 12.69
N ASN A 175 14.74 24.40 12.78
CA ASN A 175 15.53 25.06 11.75
C ASN A 175 16.99 24.65 11.92
N VAL A 176 17.59 24.07 10.89
CA VAL A 176 18.96 23.60 10.90
C VAL A 176 19.73 24.10 9.68
N ASN A 177 21.06 24.15 9.79
CA ASN A 177 21.91 24.45 8.63
C ASN A 177 22.08 23.22 7.74
N GLU A 178 22.51 23.46 6.50
CA GLU A 178 22.64 22.40 5.48
C GLU A 178 23.65 21.32 5.85
N GLN A 179 24.73 21.67 6.54
CA GLN A 179 25.72 20.69 6.99
C GLN A 179 25.13 19.75 8.03
N PHE A 180 24.42 20.27 9.03
CA PHE A 180 23.74 19.46 10.03
C PHE A 180 22.70 18.52 9.39
N LEU A 181 21.96 19.00 8.39
CA LEU A 181 20.99 18.19 7.67
C LEU A 181 21.67 16.99 6.95
N ARG A 182 22.80 17.25 6.25
CA ARG A 182 23.59 16.18 5.59
C ARG A 182 24.14 15.15 6.59
N ASP A 183 24.71 15.63 7.68
CA ASP A 183 25.29 14.76 8.72
C ASP A 183 24.21 13.91 9.39
N SER A 184 23.05 14.51 9.66
CA SER A 184 21.90 13.82 10.27
C SER A 184 21.34 12.75 9.32
N ARG A 185 21.22 13.05 8.02
CA ARG A 185 20.81 12.06 7.00
C ARG A 185 21.79 10.89 6.96
N TYR A 186 23.09 11.14 6.95
CA TYR A 186 24.10 10.09 6.96
C TYR A 186 23.97 9.19 8.19
N LYS A 187 23.86 9.79 9.38
CA LYS A 187 23.70 9.06 10.66
C LYS A 187 22.43 8.21 10.65
N LEU A 188 21.31 8.77 10.17
CA LEU A 188 20.03 8.04 10.09
C LEU A 188 20.15 6.84 9.15
N LEU A 189 20.67 7.05 7.94
CA LEU A 189 20.84 5.96 6.96
C LEU A 189 21.76 4.88 7.47
N LYS A 190 22.86 5.24 8.16
CA LYS A 190 23.76 4.28 8.77
C LYS A 190 23.04 3.43 9.82
N ALA A 191 22.30 4.06 10.74
CA ALA A 191 21.55 3.35 11.78
C ALA A 191 20.47 2.43 11.17
N VAL A 192 19.74 2.89 10.17
CA VAL A 192 18.73 2.07 9.47
C VAL A 192 19.37 0.86 8.79
N ASN A 193 20.51 1.05 8.13
CA ASN A 193 21.23 -0.06 7.49
C ASN A 193 21.76 -1.06 8.51
N GLU A 194 22.30 -0.61 9.65
CA GLU A 194 22.76 -1.50 10.73
C GLU A 194 21.62 -2.36 11.28
N ILE A 195 20.44 -1.77 11.49
CA ILE A 195 19.23 -2.50 11.91
C ILE A 195 18.81 -3.49 10.84
N PHE A 196 18.79 -3.08 9.58
CA PHE A 196 18.37 -3.92 8.45
C PHE A 196 19.32 -5.12 8.27
N GLU A 197 20.64 -4.89 8.28
CA GLU A 197 21.60 -5.99 8.17
C GLU A 197 21.56 -6.88 9.42
N GLY A 198 21.39 -6.30 10.60
CA GLY A 198 21.19 -7.07 11.83
C GLY A 198 19.95 -7.97 11.76
N SER A 199 18.86 -7.49 11.17
CA SER A 199 17.62 -8.29 11.03
C SER A 199 17.76 -9.51 10.11
N LYS A 200 18.76 -9.53 9.22
CA LYS A 200 19.04 -10.66 8.31
C LYS A 200 19.85 -11.79 8.96
N LEU A 201 20.48 -11.52 10.11
CA LEU A 201 21.28 -12.52 10.80
C LEU A 201 20.38 -13.63 11.34
N GLU A 202 20.78 -14.87 11.15
CA GLU A 202 20.01 -16.04 11.55
C GLU A 202 19.75 -16.08 13.06
N SER A 203 20.71 -15.61 13.87
CA SER A 203 20.60 -15.46 15.33
C SER A 203 19.52 -14.48 15.78
N ASN A 204 19.06 -13.58 14.92
CA ASN A 204 18.06 -12.57 15.22
C ASN A 204 16.69 -12.90 14.64
N HIS A 205 16.55 -14.03 13.95
CA HIS A 205 15.25 -14.49 13.47
C HIS A 205 14.38 -14.95 14.64
N GLY A 206 13.10 -14.59 14.58
CA GLY A 206 12.13 -14.93 15.62
C GLY A 206 10.69 -14.76 15.13
N ASP A 207 9.77 -14.84 16.07
CA ASP A 207 8.33 -14.83 15.79
C ASP A 207 7.67 -13.45 15.94
N ILE A 208 8.46 -12.43 16.26
CA ILE A 208 7.92 -11.06 16.47
C ILE A 208 7.97 -10.27 15.16
N PRO A 209 6.82 -9.95 14.54
CA PRO A 209 6.77 -9.06 13.40
C PRO A 209 7.25 -7.67 13.82
N PHE A 210 8.32 -7.21 13.19
CA PHE A 210 8.94 -5.92 13.46
C PHE A 210 8.83 -5.02 12.22
N PHE A 211 8.60 -3.74 12.44
CA PHE A 211 8.72 -2.74 11.39
C PHE A 211 9.48 -1.51 11.88
N LEU A 212 10.21 -0.89 10.97
CA LEU A 212 10.83 0.41 11.12
C LEU A 212 10.43 1.27 9.92
N ALA A 213 9.81 2.40 10.18
CA ALA A 213 9.37 3.33 9.13
C ALA A 213 9.59 4.77 9.57
N GLY A 214 9.99 5.63 8.64
CA GLY A 214 10.21 7.03 8.92
C GLY A 214 10.51 7.82 7.65
N ALA A 215 10.47 9.15 7.76
CA ALA A 215 10.89 10.08 6.73
C ALA A 215 11.70 11.20 7.35
N MET A 216 12.68 11.70 6.60
CA MET A 216 13.46 12.88 6.92
C MET A 216 13.55 13.73 5.68
N ASP A 217 13.06 14.97 5.75
CA ASP A 217 13.08 15.92 4.64
C ASP A 217 13.00 17.35 5.20
N THR A 218 13.12 18.34 4.30
CA THR A 218 12.87 19.74 4.58
C THR A 218 11.44 20.12 4.24
N LEU A 219 10.84 21.06 4.98
CA LEU A 219 9.49 21.57 4.70
C LEU A 219 9.46 22.49 3.47
N ILE A 220 10.62 23.04 3.09
CA ILE A 220 10.80 23.93 1.96
C ILE A 220 11.88 23.33 1.06
N ASN A 221 11.73 23.46 -0.26
CA ASN A 221 12.77 23.02 -1.20
C ASN A 221 14.07 23.80 -0.97
N VAL A 222 15.18 23.08 -0.79
CA VAL A 222 16.50 23.69 -0.51
C VAL A 222 16.95 24.67 -1.61
N ASP A 223 16.60 24.38 -2.87
CA ASP A 223 16.91 25.27 -4.00
C ASP A 223 16.09 26.57 -3.95
N GLU A 224 14.87 26.54 -3.45
CA GLU A 224 14.06 27.74 -3.19
C GLU A 224 14.63 28.58 -2.04
N MET A 225 15.18 27.94 -1.01
CA MET A 225 15.84 28.63 0.11
C MET A 225 17.09 29.39 -0.34
N ARG A 226 17.86 28.87 -1.30
CA ARG A 226 19.07 29.52 -1.83
C ARG A 226 18.72 30.78 -2.63
N ASN A 227 17.51 30.86 -3.19
CA ASN A 227 17.04 32.03 -3.94
C ASN A 227 16.44 33.12 -3.03
N LEU A 228 16.28 32.86 -1.73
CA LEU A 228 15.75 33.81 -0.74
C LEU A 228 16.87 34.50 0.08
N GLN A 229 18.13 34.14 -0.14
CA GLN A 229 19.32 34.79 0.44
C GLN A 229 19.99 35.74 -0.57
#